data_09c80c0ca969dc488ee407bbaef991a2
#
_entry.id   09c80c0ca969dc488ee407bbaef991a2
#
_cell.length_a   1.000
_cell.length_b   1.000
_cell.length_c   1.000
_cell.angle_alpha   90.00
_cell.angle_beta   90.00
_cell.angle_gamma   90.00
#
_symmetry.space_group_name_H-M   'P 1'
#
loop_
_entity.id
_entity.type
_entity.pdbx_description
1 polymer ?
#
loop_
_entity_poly.entity_id
_entity_poly.type
_entity_poly.pdbx_seq_one_letter_code
_entity_poly.pdbx_strand_id
1 'polypeptide(L)'
;YPCVDVNGSPCRGNYHPQGFFLARYLKTIMSIKSTIAALAASPFLFAGAAFAGPYVNVEANASYPDGDYTGATTDVAVGFDGSASEGKIAYYIQGGPAFVHSESADDTETEFSGKAGASLAINEDLSVYGEISGISDEDSAGEDIVNFGGKIGAKFVF
;
A
#
# COMPACT_ATOMS: atom_id res chain seq x y z
N TYR A 1 18.70 -23.30 -52.83
CA TYR A 1 18.34 -22.58 -54.06
C TYR A 1 18.06 -21.14 -53.66
N PRO A 2 18.70 -20.13 -54.29
CA PRO A 2 18.41 -18.73 -54.00
C PRO A 2 17.01 -18.39 -54.51
N CYS A 3 16.23 -17.73 -53.65
CA CYS A 3 14.91 -17.22 -54.00
C CYS A 3 15.09 -15.96 -54.86
N VAL A 4 14.59 -16.01 -56.12
CA VAL A 4 14.48 -14.85 -57.02
C VAL A 4 13.04 -14.68 -57.43
N ASP A 5 12.55 -13.46 -57.58
CA ASP A 5 11.21 -13.18 -58.06
C ASP A 5 11.10 -13.35 -59.60
N VAL A 6 9.93 -13.21 -60.13
CA VAL A 6 9.63 -13.38 -61.57
C VAL A 6 10.36 -12.37 -62.49
N ASN A 7 11.01 -11.36 -61.92
CA ASN A 7 11.80 -10.32 -62.60
C ASN A 7 13.30 -10.44 -62.32
N GLY A 8 13.76 -11.54 -61.70
CA GLY A 8 15.17 -11.82 -61.46
C GLY A 8 15.79 -11.05 -60.28
N SER A 9 14.97 -10.42 -59.44
CA SER A 9 15.47 -9.68 -58.27
C SER A 9 15.54 -10.58 -57.04
N PRO A 10 16.58 -10.43 -56.16
CA PRO A 10 16.69 -11.22 -54.97
C PRO A 10 15.58 -10.87 -53.99
N CYS A 11 14.88 -11.88 -53.44
CA CYS A 11 13.88 -11.69 -52.40
C CYS A 11 14.52 -10.99 -51.16
N ARG A 12 14.16 -9.76 -50.89
CA ARG A 12 14.51 -9.07 -49.62
C ARG A 12 13.67 -9.68 -48.50
N GLY A 13 14.24 -10.66 -47.84
CA GLY A 13 13.67 -11.16 -46.61
C GLY A 13 13.65 -10.05 -45.56
N ASN A 14 12.45 -9.55 -45.22
CA ASN A 14 12.28 -8.76 -44.02
C ASN A 14 12.51 -9.68 -42.81
N TYR A 15 13.75 -9.71 -42.33
CA TYR A 15 14.02 -10.23 -41.01
C TYR A 15 13.40 -9.25 -40.00
N HIS A 16 12.20 -9.54 -39.55
CA HIS A 16 11.69 -8.98 -38.33
C HIS A 16 12.45 -9.60 -37.14
N PRO A 17 13.26 -8.84 -36.39
CA PRO A 17 13.83 -9.35 -35.17
C PRO A 17 12.71 -9.42 -34.12
N GLN A 18 12.10 -10.61 -34.00
CA GLN A 18 11.12 -10.93 -32.95
C GLN A 18 11.73 -10.96 -31.55
N GLY A 19 12.95 -10.42 -31.37
CA GLY A 19 13.67 -10.44 -30.10
C GLY A 19 13.48 -9.23 -29.19
N PHE A 20 12.83 -8.15 -29.64
CA PHE A 20 12.78 -6.89 -28.86
C PHE A 20 11.50 -6.72 -28.04
N PHE A 21 10.49 -7.57 -28.20
CA PHE A 21 9.22 -7.43 -27.46
C PHE A 21 9.24 -8.09 -26.09
N LEU A 22 10.10 -9.07 -25.84
CA LEU A 22 10.17 -9.73 -24.53
C LEU A 22 10.91 -8.92 -23.46
N ALA A 23 11.78 -8.01 -23.84
CA ALA A 23 12.52 -7.21 -22.88
C ALA A 23 11.74 -5.99 -22.33
N ARG A 24 10.63 -5.61 -22.99
CA ARG A 24 9.75 -4.53 -22.49
C ARG A 24 8.68 -5.02 -21.52
N TYR A 25 8.31 -6.29 -21.59
CA TYR A 25 7.27 -6.88 -20.73
C TYR A 25 7.77 -7.22 -19.32
N LEU A 26 9.09 -7.37 -19.12
CA LEU A 26 9.67 -7.66 -17.80
C LEU A 26 9.92 -6.42 -16.94
N LYS A 27 9.64 -5.21 -17.45
CA LYS A 27 9.91 -3.96 -16.74
C LYS A 27 8.67 -3.35 -16.06
N THR A 28 7.50 -3.96 -16.22
CA THR A 28 6.23 -3.37 -15.74
C THR A 28 5.54 -4.21 -14.68
N ILE A 29 6.16 -5.26 -14.14
CA ILE A 29 5.58 -6.05 -13.04
C ILE A 29 6.41 -5.86 -11.75
N MET A 30 6.78 -4.64 -11.43
CA MET A 30 6.94 -4.28 -10.02
C MET A 30 5.61 -3.64 -9.59
N SER A 31 4.64 -4.51 -9.33
CA SER A 31 3.36 -4.13 -8.75
C SER A 31 3.60 -3.26 -7.52
N ILE A 32 2.87 -2.17 -7.40
CA ILE A 32 2.86 -1.30 -6.21
C ILE A 32 2.63 -2.16 -4.96
N LYS A 33 1.84 -3.22 -5.05
CA LYS A 33 1.61 -4.23 -4.00
C LYS A 33 2.91 -4.85 -3.47
N SER A 34 3.90 -5.12 -4.32
CA SER A 34 5.21 -5.65 -3.88
C SER A 34 6.09 -4.60 -3.22
N THR A 35 5.94 -3.34 -3.58
CA THR A 35 6.70 -2.23 -2.97
C THR A 35 6.19 -1.92 -1.55
N ILE A 36 4.88 -1.98 -1.34
CA ILE A 36 4.27 -1.82 0.00
C ILE A 36 4.68 -2.97 0.92
N ALA A 37 4.67 -4.21 0.42
CA ALA A 37 5.13 -5.37 1.20
C ALA A 37 6.61 -5.27 1.60
N ALA A 38 7.47 -4.68 0.75
CA ALA A 38 8.88 -4.47 1.05
C ALA A 38 9.10 -3.39 2.14
N LEU A 39 8.25 -2.36 2.17
CA LEU A 39 8.26 -1.33 3.24
C LEU A 39 7.81 -1.91 4.59
N ALA A 40 6.83 -2.80 4.59
CA ALA A 40 6.37 -3.50 5.80
C ALA A 40 7.43 -4.49 6.36
N ALA A 41 8.33 -4.99 5.52
CA ALA A 41 9.38 -5.93 5.92
C ALA A 41 10.66 -5.26 6.45
N SER A 42 10.75 -3.93 6.52
CA SER A 42 11.96 -3.19 6.93
C SER A 42 11.93 -2.56 8.34
N PRO A 43 11.30 -3.16 9.37
CA PRO A 43 11.31 -2.57 10.72
C PRO A 43 12.66 -2.71 11.44
N PHE A 44 13.61 -3.46 10.88
CA PHE A 44 14.90 -3.74 11.54
C PHE A 44 15.95 -2.62 11.47
N LEU A 45 15.67 -1.51 10.77
CA LEU A 45 16.64 -0.43 10.61
C LEU A 45 16.57 0.67 11.68
N PHE A 46 15.65 0.59 12.63
CA PHE A 46 15.53 1.55 13.73
C PHE A 46 16.18 1.06 15.02
N ALA A 47 17.41 0.57 14.93
CA ALA A 47 18.19 0.17 16.09
C ALA A 47 18.61 1.40 16.92
N GLY A 48 17.76 1.86 17.80
CA GLY A 48 18.01 2.99 18.69
C GLY A 48 16.78 3.57 19.39
N ALA A 49 15.61 3.17 18.96
CA ALA A 49 14.36 3.57 19.61
C ALA A 49 13.92 2.49 20.61
N ALA A 50 13.38 2.90 21.74
CA ALA A 50 12.73 1.98 22.67
C ALA A 50 11.43 1.49 22.02
N PHE A 51 11.48 0.34 21.34
CA PHE A 51 10.27 -0.28 20.82
C PHE A 51 9.48 -0.86 21.99
N ALA A 52 8.17 -0.56 22.08
CA ALA A 52 7.28 -1.27 22.99
C ALA A 52 7.11 -2.73 22.53
N GLY A 53 7.12 -2.97 21.21
CA GLY A 53 7.23 -4.30 20.62
C GLY A 53 6.38 -4.51 19.38
N PRO A 54 6.47 -5.71 18.80
CA PRO A 54 5.59 -6.10 17.71
C PRO A 54 4.17 -6.35 18.23
N TYR A 55 3.17 -6.01 17.43
CA TYR A 55 1.77 -6.29 17.73
C TYR A 55 1.02 -6.75 16.48
N VAL A 56 -0.14 -7.32 16.69
CA VAL A 56 -1.13 -7.60 15.64
C VAL A 56 -2.34 -6.73 15.92
N ASN A 57 -2.83 -6.04 14.91
CA ASN A 57 -4.03 -5.24 14.96
C ASN A 57 -5.09 -5.80 14.02
N VAL A 58 -6.33 -5.86 14.50
CA VAL A 58 -7.50 -6.15 13.67
C VAL A 58 -8.48 -5.01 13.85
N GLU A 59 -8.78 -4.32 12.76
CA GLU A 59 -9.63 -3.13 12.76
C GLU A 59 -10.72 -3.30 11.71
N ALA A 60 -11.96 -2.99 12.04
CA ALA A 60 -13.05 -2.99 11.09
C ALA A 60 -13.70 -1.60 11.05
N ASN A 61 -13.81 -1.05 9.86
CA ASN A 61 -14.40 0.24 9.58
C ASN A 61 -15.57 0.05 8.61
N ALA A 62 -16.76 0.52 8.98
CA ALA A 62 -17.94 0.48 8.13
C ALA A 62 -18.35 1.90 7.72
N SER A 63 -18.87 2.02 6.52
CA SER A 63 -19.31 3.28 5.93
C SER A 63 -20.83 3.32 5.82
N TYR A 64 -21.42 4.42 6.31
CA TYR A 64 -22.88 4.67 6.33
C TYR A 64 -23.21 6.09 5.85
N PRO A 65 -22.95 6.43 4.57
CA PRO A 65 -23.38 7.71 4.05
C PRO A 65 -24.90 7.80 4.11
N ASP A 66 -25.42 8.93 4.59
CA ASP A 66 -26.86 9.19 4.76
C ASP A 66 -27.62 8.17 5.62
N GLY A 67 -26.91 7.34 6.38
CA GLY A 67 -27.46 6.31 7.25
C GLY A 67 -27.58 4.92 6.61
N ASP A 68 -27.33 4.78 5.33
CA ASP A 68 -27.34 3.52 4.61
C ASP A 68 -25.94 2.88 4.61
N TYR A 69 -25.88 1.59 4.88
CA TYR A 69 -24.63 0.83 4.80
C TYR A 69 -24.17 0.75 3.33
N THR A 70 -22.91 1.04 3.07
CA THR A 70 -22.33 0.97 1.72
C THR A 70 -21.14 0.03 1.60
N GLY A 71 -20.54 -0.35 2.72
CA GLY A 71 -19.43 -1.26 2.72
C GLY A 71 -18.64 -1.24 4.02
N ALA A 72 -17.68 -2.13 4.12
CA ALA A 72 -16.77 -2.21 5.26
C ALA A 72 -15.37 -2.62 4.83
N THR A 73 -14.36 -2.13 5.54
CA THR A 73 -12.97 -2.56 5.41
C THR A 73 -12.53 -3.22 6.71
N THR A 74 -12.00 -4.44 6.62
CA THR A 74 -11.39 -5.14 7.74
C THR A 74 -9.90 -5.27 7.49
N ASP A 75 -9.10 -4.57 8.27
CA ASP A 75 -7.63 -4.64 8.25
C ASP A 75 -7.13 -5.69 9.24
N VAL A 76 -6.19 -6.52 8.80
CA VAL A 76 -5.41 -7.42 9.67
C VAL A 76 -3.94 -7.05 9.48
N ALA A 77 -3.37 -6.34 10.42
CA ALA A 77 -2.04 -5.77 10.30
C ALA A 77 -1.08 -6.30 11.37
N VAL A 78 0.18 -6.46 10.98
CA VAL A 78 1.31 -6.56 11.91
C VAL A 78 1.97 -5.20 12.01
N GLY A 79 2.36 -4.82 13.22
CA GLY A 79 2.96 -3.51 13.45
C GLY A 79 4.03 -3.54 14.52
N PHE A 80 4.67 -2.40 14.65
CA PHE A 80 5.61 -2.07 15.71
C PHE A 80 5.24 -0.71 16.27
N ASP A 81 5.18 -0.61 17.57
CA ASP A 81 5.05 0.65 18.27
C ASP A 81 6.31 0.95 19.09
N GLY A 82 6.47 2.18 19.46
CA GLY A 82 7.61 2.60 20.23
C GLY A 82 7.42 3.97 20.86
N SER A 83 8.36 4.32 21.73
CA SER A 83 8.40 5.63 22.34
C SER A 83 9.81 6.20 22.35
N ALA A 84 9.91 7.51 22.36
CA ALA A 84 11.13 8.27 22.46
C ALA A 84 10.97 9.44 23.44
N SER A 85 12.08 10.10 23.78
CA SER A 85 12.08 11.27 24.69
C SER A 85 11.36 11.00 26.00
N GLU A 86 11.75 9.90 26.67
CA GLU A 86 11.17 9.51 27.97
C GLU A 86 9.64 9.29 27.92
N GLY A 87 9.13 8.79 26.79
CA GLY A 87 7.70 8.53 26.60
C GLY A 87 6.88 9.72 26.10
N LYS A 88 7.50 10.87 25.87
CA LYS A 88 6.79 12.05 25.35
C LYS A 88 6.37 11.88 23.87
N ILE A 89 7.13 11.13 23.12
CA ILE A 89 6.80 10.81 21.72
C ILE A 89 6.45 9.33 21.67
N ALA A 90 5.25 9.01 21.22
CA ALA A 90 4.87 7.65 20.84
C ALA A 90 4.68 7.59 19.32
N TYR A 91 5.06 6.47 18.73
CA TYR A 91 4.91 6.26 17.29
C TYR A 91 4.62 4.80 17.00
N TYR A 92 4.03 4.55 15.84
CA TYR A 92 3.77 3.22 15.34
C TYR A 92 3.84 3.17 13.82
N ILE A 93 4.06 1.96 13.32
CA ILE A 93 3.91 1.60 11.92
C ILE A 93 3.28 0.23 11.85
N GLN A 94 2.32 0.06 10.96
CA GLN A 94 1.66 -1.23 10.74
C GLN A 94 1.30 -1.43 9.27
N GLY A 95 1.12 -2.67 8.87
CA GLY A 95 0.66 -3.01 7.54
C GLY A 95 0.25 -4.47 7.43
N GLY A 96 -0.61 -4.75 6.46
CA GLY A 96 -1.15 -6.08 6.22
C GLY A 96 -2.29 -6.11 5.24
N PRO A 97 -2.94 -7.27 5.05
CA PRO A 97 -4.10 -7.39 4.20
C PRO A 97 -5.30 -6.61 4.74
N ALA A 98 -6.03 -6.01 3.83
CA ALA A 98 -7.31 -5.35 4.05
C ALA A 98 -8.38 -6.04 3.20
N PHE A 99 -9.47 -6.42 3.82
CA PHE A 99 -10.63 -7.00 3.16
C PHE A 99 -11.67 -5.90 2.97
N VAL A 100 -11.86 -5.48 1.73
CA VAL A 100 -12.77 -4.38 1.37
C VAL A 100 -14.05 -4.98 0.81
N HIS A 101 -15.12 -4.90 1.57
CA HIS A 101 -16.45 -5.33 1.16
C HIS A 101 -17.25 -4.14 0.65
N SER A 102 -17.81 -4.26 -0.56
CA SER A 102 -18.72 -3.29 -1.16
C SER A 102 -20.12 -3.88 -1.31
N GLU A 103 -21.12 -3.26 -0.68
CA GLU A 103 -22.49 -3.72 -0.80
C GLU A 103 -23.05 -3.59 -2.21
N SER A 104 -22.66 -2.54 -2.93
CA SER A 104 -23.14 -2.30 -4.29
C SER A 104 -22.65 -3.36 -5.30
N ALA A 105 -21.50 -3.97 -5.06
CA ALA A 105 -20.93 -5.02 -5.89
C ALA A 105 -21.22 -6.42 -5.33
N ASP A 106 -21.66 -6.51 -4.07
CA ASP A 106 -21.82 -7.78 -3.30
C ASP A 106 -20.54 -8.63 -3.37
N ASP A 107 -19.38 -7.95 -3.31
CA ASP A 107 -18.06 -8.56 -3.45
C ASP A 107 -17.11 -8.09 -2.35
N THR A 108 -16.06 -8.89 -2.13
CA THR A 108 -15.00 -8.58 -1.17
C THR A 108 -13.65 -8.72 -1.84
N GLU A 109 -12.95 -7.62 -1.97
CA GLU A 109 -11.60 -7.56 -2.52
C GLU A 109 -10.56 -7.63 -1.42
N THR A 110 -9.40 -8.21 -1.74
CA THR A 110 -8.27 -8.27 -0.82
C THR A 110 -7.20 -7.29 -1.28
N GLU A 111 -7.02 -6.26 -0.48
CA GLU A 111 -6.07 -5.20 -0.69
C GLU A 111 -4.94 -5.23 0.34
N PHE A 112 -3.93 -4.37 0.18
CA PHE A 112 -2.91 -4.13 1.18
C PHE A 112 -3.10 -2.75 1.79
N SER A 113 -3.09 -2.70 3.13
CA SER A 113 -3.12 -1.44 3.86
C SER A 113 -1.84 -1.21 4.65
N GLY A 114 -1.54 0.05 4.90
CA GLY A 114 -0.45 0.48 5.76
C GLY A 114 -0.80 1.77 6.49
N LYS A 115 -0.40 1.86 7.76
CA LYS A 115 -0.61 3.05 8.59
C LYS A 115 0.67 3.37 9.35
N ALA A 116 0.98 4.65 9.48
CA ALA A 116 2.05 5.14 10.34
C ALA A 116 1.55 6.37 11.09
N GLY A 117 1.80 6.39 12.40
CA GLY A 117 1.34 7.47 13.25
C GLY A 117 2.36 7.86 14.30
N ALA A 118 2.23 9.10 14.78
CA ALA A 118 2.99 9.59 15.90
C ALA A 118 2.14 10.50 16.77
N SER A 119 2.44 10.52 18.05
CA SER A 119 1.86 11.46 19.01
C SER A 119 2.95 12.10 19.86
N LEU A 120 2.74 13.34 20.22
CA LEU A 120 3.64 14.13 21.07
C LEU A 120 2.84 14.65 22.26
N ALA A 121 3.25 14.25 23.45
CA ALA A 121 2.75 14.86 24.70
C ALA A 121 3.39 16.24 24.87
N ILE A 122 2.58 17.29 24.82
CA ILE A 122 3.01 18.67 25.04
C ILE A 122 3.15 18.94 26.56
N ASN A 123 2.21 18.42 27.32
CA ASN A 123 2.22 18.41 28.78
C ASN A 123 1.38 17.22 29.30
N GLU A 124 1.09 17.16 30.60
CA GLU A 124 0.33 16.08 31.24
C GLU A 124 -1.11 15.98 30.72
N ASP A 125 -1.68 17.10 30.28
CA ASP A 125 -3.08 17.21 29.86
C ASP A 125 -3.28 17.24 28.35
N LEU A 126 -2.26 17.61 27.56
CA LEU A 126 -2.35 17.86 26.13
C LEU A 126 -1.39 17.01 25.33
N SER A 127 -1.89 16.28 24.37
CA SER A 127 -1.11 15.64 23.33
C SER A 127 -1.63 15.99 21.92
N VAL A 128 -0.73 16.06 20.97
CA VAL A 128 -1.06 16.17 19.54
C VAL A 128 -0.66 14.89 18.85
N TYR A 129 -1.40 14.51 17.82
CA TYR A 129 -1.11 13.30 17.05
C TYR A 129 -1.38 13.48 15.56
N GLY A 130 -0.69 12.70 14.77
CA GLY A 130 -0.91 12.60 13.34
C GLY A 130 -0.75 11.16 12.87
N GLU A 131 -1.46 10.81 11.80
CA GLU A 131 -1.39 9.51 11.15
C GLU A 131 -1.50 9.70 9.64
N ILE A 132 -0.75 8.92 8.91
CA ILE A 132 -0.91 8.72 7.48
C ILE A 132 -1.26 7.26 7.23
N SER A 133 -2.11 7.01 6.25
CA SER A 133 -2.52 5.68 5.83
C SER A 133 -2.49 5.57 4.32
N GLY A 134 -2.35 4.36 3.82
CA GLY A 134 -2.46 4.04 2.41
C GLY A 134 -3.11 2.66 2.27
N ILE A 135 -3.93 2.51 1.25
CA ILE A 135 -4.52 1.24 0.83
C ILE A 135 -4.32 1.08 -0.67
N SER A 136 -3.90 -0.11 -1.09
CA SER A 136 -3.86 -0.43 -2.51
C SER A 136 -5.29 -0.56 -3.06
N ASP A 137 -5.43 -0.30 -4.36
CA ASP A 137 -6.71 -0.38 -5.06
C ASP A 137 -6.41 -0.59 -6.55
N GLU A 138 -7.40 -0.94 -7.35
CA GLU A 138 -7.32 -0.96 -8.80
C GLU A 138 -8.22 0.13 -9.37
N ASP A 139 -7.70 0.91 -10.30
CA ASP A 139 -8.51 1.90 -10.99
C ASP A 139 -9.41 1.25 -12.06
N SER A 140 -10.29 2.05 -12.68
CA SER A 140 -11.21 1.58 -13.72
C SER A 140 -10.51 1.06 -14.99
N ALA A 141 -9.21 1.29 -15.14
CA ALA A 141 -8.37 0.78 -16.21
C ALA A 141 -7.65 -0.52 -15.82
N GLY A 142 -7.80 -0.99 -14.57
CA GLY A 142 -7.11 -2.15 -14.01
C GLY A 142 -5.66 -1.87 -13.66
N GLU A 143 -5.31 -0.61 -13.39
CA GLU A 143 -3.98 -0.23 -12.93
C GLU A 143 -3.94 -0.15 -11.40
N ASP A 144 -2.88 -0.72 -10.81
CA ASP A 144 -2.63 -0.64 -9.37
C ASP A 144 -2.43 0.82 -8.95
N ILE A 145 -3.25 1.32 -8.05
CA ILE A 145 -3.14 2.64 -7.43
C ILE A 145 -3.01 2.51 -5.90
N VAL A 146 -2.69 3.59 -5.23
CA VAL A 146 -2.69 3.67 -3.77
C VAL A 146 -3.51 4.89 -3.35
N ASN A 147 -4.55 4.64 -2.60
CA ASN A 147 -5.35 5.67 -1.97
C ASN A 147 -4.73 6.07 -0.64
N PHE A 148 -4.42 7.35 -0.47
CA PHE A 148 -3.82 7.88 0.74
C PHE A 148 -4.83 8.61 1.61
N GLY A 149 -4.71 8.41 2.91
CA GLY A 149 -5.45 9.12 3.93
C GLY A 149 -4.52 9.75 4.96
N GLY A 150 -5.03 10.69 5.72
CA GLY A 150 -4.30 11.27 6.83
C GLY A 150 -5.24 11.90 7.84
N LYS A 151 -4.84 11.87 9.10
CA LYS A 151 -5.54 12.59 10.17
C LYS A 151 -4.54 13.28 11.08
N ILE A 152 -4.97 14.39 11.64
CA ILE A 152 -4.26 15.13 12.68
C ILE A 152 -5.26 15.52 13.76
N GLY A 153 -4.84 15.49 14.99
CA GLY A 153 -5.71 15.85 16.09
C GLY A 153 -4.95 16.25 17.35
N ALA A 154 -5.71 16.76 18.30
CA ALA A 154 -5.24 17.02 19.64
C ALA A 154 -6.17 16.33 20.65
N LYS A 155 -5.58 15.75 21.69
CA LYS A 155 -6.29 15.14 22.81
C LYS A 155 -5.99 15.93 24.06
N PHE A 156 -7.07 16.38 24.70
CA PHE A 156 -7.02 17.06 26.00
C PHE A 156 -7.62 16.14 27.07
N VAL A 157 -6.91 16.01 28.19
CA VAL A 157 -7.34 15.22 29.34
C VAL A 157 -7.50 16.21 30.54
N PHE A 158 -8.57 16.13 31.30
CA PHE A 158 -8.86 16.99 32.46
C PHE A 158 -9.49 16.18 33.59
#